data_e0e4f0b0854f4553a9c3d7658f41ea34
#
_entry.id   e0e4f0b0854f4553a9c3d7658f41ea34
#
_cell.length_a   1.000
_cell.length_b   1.000
_cell.length_c   1.000
_cell.angle_alpha   90.00
_cell.angle_beta   90.00
_cell.angle_gamma   90.00
#
_symmetry.space_group_name_H-M   'P 1'
#
loop_
_entity.id
_entity.type
_entity.pdbx_description
1 polymer ?
#
loop_
_entity_poly.entity_id
_entity_poly.type
_entity_poly.pdbx_seq_one_letter_code
_entity_poly.pdbx_strand_id
1 'polypeptide(L)'
;MNLDWAWITRNLAYIGGLTAQHAVLAVLPVLVALVVSIPLGYLVYRTGKAANVILSVLGVVYSIPSLALFVALPVVLGTSILSPVNIAVALAIYSVALLVRSVVDGLRSVPPAVKQSASAIGFGGFGRLVKVELPLAMPVIFAGLRVVTVSNIALVSVAVVVGGGALGQLFDTGFNRNFFTPIVVGLVLTLLLALVADAIILLIQRGTLPWAKRRRTA
;
A
#
# COMPACT_ATOMS: atom_id res chain seq x y z
N MET A 1 24.56 2.17 -25.49
CA MET A 1 23.91 3.00 -24.45
C MET A 1 24.74 2.86 -23.20
N ASN A 2 25.56 3.87 -22.87
CA ASN A 2 26.45 3.85 -21.71
C ASN A 2 25.84 4.69 -20.58
N LEU A 3 25.93 4.21 -19.33
CA LEU A 3 25.55 4.97 -18.16
C LEU A 3 26.58 6.08 -17.91
N ASP A 4 26.11 7.30 -17.69
CA ASP A 4 26.95 8.43 -17.28
C ASP A 4 27.16 8.42 -15.76
N TRP A 5 28.23 7.75 -15.33
CA TRP A 5 28.61 7.66 -13.91
C TRP A 5 28.97 9.03 -13.32
N ALA A 6 29.52 9.93 -14.11
CA ALA A 6 29.85 11.28 -13.68
C ALA A 6 28.58 12.09 -13.38
N TRP A 7 27.51 11.88 -14.13
CA TRP A 7 26.22 12.47 -13.83
C TRP A 7 25.66 11.93 -12.51
N ILE A 8 25.70 10.61 -12.30
CA ILE A 8 25.19 9.97 -11.06
C ILE A 8 25.90 10.54 -9.85
N THR A 9 27.25 10.57 -9.87
CA THR A 9 28.03 11.05 -8.71
C THR A 9 27.80 12.53 -8.40
N ARG A 10 27.63 13.37 -9.42
CA ARG A 10 27.32 14.80 -9.23
C ARG A 10 25.91 15.05 -8.72
N ASN A 11 24.98 14.12 -8.92
CA ASN A 11 23.56 14.30 -8.56
C ASN A 11 23.12 13.43 -7.38
N LEU A 12 24.03 12.84 -6.60
CA LEU A 12 23.68 11.93 -5.48
C LEU A 12 22.73 12.57 -4.47
N ALA A 13 22.95 13.83 -4.09
CA ALA A 13 22.09 14.54 -3.13
C ALA A 13 20.66 14.72 -3.70
N TYR A 14 20.55 15.10 -4.98
CA TYR A 14 19.27 15.23 -5.67
C TYR A 14 18.53 13.89 -5.76
N ILE A 15 19.22 12.85 -6.20
CA ILE A 15 18.67 11.48 -6.30
C ILE A 15 18.21 10.98 -4.92
N GLY A 16 19.03 11.22 -3.89
CA GLY A 16 18.68 10.87 -2.50
C GLY A 16 17.43 11.60 -2.01
N GLY A 17 17.31 12.90 -2.31
CA GLY A 17 16.12 13.69 -1.99
C GLY A 17 14.85 13.16 -2.67
N LEU A 18 14.92 12.83 -3.96
CA LEU A 18 13.82 12.24 -4.71
C LEU A 18 13.42 10.87 -4.15
N THR A 19 14.40 10.06 -3.75
CA THR A 19 14.16 8.74 -3.15
C THR A 19 13.45 8.86 -1.81
N ALA A 20 13.89 9.78 -0.94
CA ALA A 20 13.25 10.04 0.35
C ALA A 20 11.81 10.56 0.16
N GLN A 21 11.59 11.49 -0.74
CA GLN A 21 10.25 11.99 -1.08
C GLN A 21 9.35 10.86 -1.59
N HIS A 22 9.88 9.99 -2.45
CA HIS A 22 9.15 8.83 -2.98
C HIS A 22 8.73 7.88 -1.87
N ALA A 23 9.63 7.58 -0.95
CA ALA A 23 9.35 6.71 0.20
C ALA A 23 8.23 7.29 1.09
N VAL A 24 8.29 8.57 1.40
CA VAL A 24 7.26 9.25 2.22
C VAL A 24 5.91 9.21 1.52
N LEU A 25 5.84 9.58 0.23
CA LEU A 25 4.59 9.61 -0.54
C LEU A 25 3.99 8.20 -0.74
N ALA A 26 4.81 7.16 -0.78
CA ALA A 26 4.32 5.80 -0.91
C ALA A 26 3.89 5.20 0.44
N VAL A 27 4.67 5.41 1.51
CA VAL A 27 4.47 4.73 2.80
C VAL A 27 3.39 5.40 3.65
N LEU A 28 3.36 6.74 3.70
CA LEU A 28 2.39 7.46 4.53
C LEU A 28 0.92 7.08 4.23
N PRO A 29 0.47 7.05 2.96
CA PRO A 29 -0.88 6.60 2.63
C PRO A 29 -1.17 5.16 3.05
N VAL A 30 -0.18 4.26 2.98
CA VAL A 30 -0.32 2.86 3.42
C VAL A 30 -0.55 2.78 4.92
N LEU A 31 0.19 3.56 5.72
CA LEU A 31 0.01 3.59 7.17
C LEU A 31 -1.38 4.10 7.56
N VAL A 32 -1.83 5.18 6.92
CA VAL A 32 -3.20 5.70 7.11
C VAL A 32 -4.23 4.64 6.73
N ALA A 33 -4.05 4.01 5.56
CA ALA A 33 -4.96 2.98 5.10
C ALA A 33 -4.99 1.75 6.02
N LEU A 34 -3.86 1.34 6.59
CA LEU A 34 -3.81 0.22 7.54
C LEU A 34 -4.66 0.50 8.78
N VAL A 35 -4.54 1.70 9.36
CA VAL A 35 -5.32 2.11 10.54
C VAL A 35 -6.81 2.16 10.23
N VAL A 36 -7.19 2.70 9.06
CA VAL A 36 -8.60 2.83 8.65
C VAL A 36 -9.19 1.49 8.22
N SER A 37 -8.42 0.66 7.51
CA SER A 37 -8.95 -0.56 6.90
C SER A 37 -9.26 -1.67 7.92
N ILE A 38 -8.60 -1.72 9.06
CA ILE A 38 -8.87 -2.73 10.08
C ILE A 38 -10.29 -2.57 10.64
N PRO A 39 -10.70 -1.40 11.20
CA PRO A 39 -12.06 -1.21 11.70
C PRO A 39 -13.09 -1.26 10.57
N LEU A 40 -12.82 -0.63 9.42
CA LEU A 40 -13.75 -0.63 8.29
C LEU A 40 -13.95 -2.04 7.72
N GLY A 41 -12.88 -2.82 7.55
CA GLY A 41 -12.95 -4.20 7.09
C GLY A 41 -13.71 -5.10 8.06
N TYR A 42 -13.57 -4.89 9.38
CA TYR A 42 -14.38 -5.59 10.36
C TYR A 42 -15.87 -5.23 10.25
N LEU A 43 -16.21 -3.95 10.09
CA LEU A 43 -17.58 -3.52 9.88
C LEU A 43 -18.17 -4.17 8.61
N VAL A 44 -17.43 -4.14 7.50
CA VAL A 44 -17.83 -4.79 6.24
C VAL A 44 -17.99 -6.30 6.45
N TYR A 45 -17.05 -6.96 7.11
CA TYR A 45 -17.15 -8.39 7.43
C TYR A 45 -18.46 -8.73 8.17
N ARG A 46 -18.88 -7.89 9.12
CA ARG A 46 -20.12 -8.08 9.89
C ARG A 46 -21.40 -7.94 9.09
N THR A 47 -21.38 -7.29 7.93
CA THR A 47 -22.59 -7.17 7.08
C THR A 47 -22.98 -8.48 6.39
N GLY A 48 -22.19 -9.55 6.56
CA GLY A 48 -22.50 -10.88 6.02
C GLY A 48 -22.59 -10.89 4.49
N LYS A 49 -23.77 -11.12 3.93
CA LYS A 49 -23.97 -11.19 2.47
C LYS A 49 -23.74 -9.85 1.76
N ALA A 50 -24.05 -8.72 2.42
CA ALA A 50 -23.82 -7.38 1.86
C ALA A 50 -22.34 -7.04 1.73
N ALA A 51 -21.45 -7.72 2.44
CA ALA A 51 -20.00 -7.51 2.33
C ALA A 51 -19.51 -7.64 0.88
N ASN A 52 -20.02 -8.58 0.11
CA ASN A 52 -19.60 -8.78 -1.28
C ASN A 52 -19.97 -7.59 -2.17
N VAL A 53 -21.12 -6.97 -1.94
CA VAL A 53 -21.54 -5.75 -2.67
C VAL A 53 -20.60 -4.59 -2.32
N ILE A 54 -20.31 -4.39 -1.03
CA ILE A 54 -19.40 -3.33 -0.57
C ILE A 54 -17.99 -3.55 -1.16
N LEU A 55 -17.48 -4.78 -1.13
CA LEU A 55 -16.18 -5.12 -1.71
C LEU A 55 -16.15 -4.92 -3.23
N SER A 56 -17.27 -5.14 -3.93
CA SER A 56 -17.39 -4.84 -5.37
C SER A 56 -17.32 -3.35 -5.63
N VAL A 57 -18.02 -2.53 -4.83
CA VAL A 57 -17.92 -1.06 -4.91
C VAL A 57 -16.49 -0.57 -4.68
N LEU A 58 -15.80 -1.10 -3.65
CA LEU A 58 -14.40 -0.77 -3.41
C LEU A 58 -13.50 -1.20 -4.58
N GLY A 59 -13.81 -2.33 -5.23
CA GLY A 59 -13.13 -2.76 -6.45
C GLY A 59 -13.32 -1.78 -7.61
N VAL A 60 -14.52 -1.25 -7.78
CA VAL A 60 -14.81 -0.19 -8.78
C VAL A 60 -14.01 1.08 -8.45
N VAL A 61 -13.96 1.49 -7.18
CA VAL A 61 -13.14 2.65 -6.75
C VAL A 61 -11.67 2.44 -7.11
N TYR A 62 -11.14 1.25 -6.85
CA TYR A 62 -9.76 0.91 -7.21
C TYR A 62 -9.52 0.87 -8.73
N SER A 63 -10.54 0.60 -9.55
CA SER A 63 -10.41 0.57 -11.01
C SER A 63 -10.36 1.96 -11.66
N ILE A 64 -10.64 3.04 -10.92
CA ILE A 64 -10.49 4.41 -11.43
C ILE A 64 -9.04 4.63 -11.83
N PRO A 65 -8.73 5.15 -13.03
CA PRO A 65 -7.34 5.45 -13.41
C PRO A 65 -6.67 6.42 -12.42
N SER A 66 -5.48 6.08 -11.93
CA SER A 66 -4.79 6.90 -10.92
C SER A 66 -4.55 8.34 -11.35
N LEU A 67 -4.20 8.54 -12.63
CA LEU A 67 -4.01 9.88 -13.19
C LEU A 67 -5.31 10.70 -13.14
N ALA A 68 -6.45 10.09 -13.44
CA ALA A 68 -7.73 10.75 -13.35
C ALA A 68 -8.05 11.20 -11.91
N LEU A 69 -7.75 10.33 -10.93
CA LEU A 69 -7.97 10.65 -9.53
C LEU A 69 -7.02 11.76 -9.05
N PHE A 70 -5.73 11.74 -9.46
CA PHE A 70 -4.78 12.78 -9.12
C PHE A 70 -5.21 14.16 -9.66
N VAL A 71 -5.83 14.22 -10.85
CA VAL A 71 -6.31 15.45 -11.46
C VAL A 71 -7.64 15.92 -10.87
N ALA A 72 -8.52 15.00 -10.46
CA ALA A 72 -9.83 15.33 -9.90
C ALA A 72 -9.76 15.82 -8.44
N LEU A 73 -8.85 15.26 -7.63
CA LEU A 73 -8.76 15.55 -6.19
C LEU A 73 -8.50 17.02 -5.84
N PRO A 74 -7.66 17.79 -6.55
CA PRO A 74 -7.49 19.22 -6.29
C PRO A 74 -8.81 19.99 -6.31
N VAL A 75 -9.71 19.66 -7.23
CA VAL A 75 -11.03 20.29 -7.34
C VAL A 75 -11.91 19.94 -6.13
N VAL A 76 -11.87 18.68 -5.70
CA VAL A 76 -12.69 18.18 -4.58
C VAL A 76 -12.16 18.71 -3.23
N LEU A 77 -10.83 18.77 -3.08
CA LEU A 77 -10.19 19.16 -1.83
C LEU A 77 -9.95 20.68 -1.72
N GLY A 78 -10.14 21.45 -2.79
CA GLY A 78 -9.80 22.87 -2.83
C GLY A 78 -8.30 23.15 -2.69
N THR A 79 -7.45 22.21 -3.13
CA THR A 79 -5.99 22.33 -3.02
C THR A 79 -5.35 22.76 -4.34
N SER A 80 -4.09 23.20 -4.29
CA SER A 80 -3.30 23.41 -5.51
C SER A 80 -3.11 22.10 -6.27
N ILE A 81 -3.13 22.15 -7.61
CA ILE A 81 -2.92 20.97 -8.49
C ILE A 81 -1.58 20.27 -8.17
N LEU A 82 -0.54 21.05 -7.85
CA LEU A 82 0.80 20.55 -7.55
C LEU A 82 0.97 20.11 -6.08
N SER A 83 -0.10 20.12 -5.28
CA SER A 83 0.00 19.75 -3.87
C SER A 83 0.26 18.23 -3.73
N PRO A 84 1.30 17.80 -3.00
CA PRO A 84 1.55 16.39 -2.73
C PRO A 84 0.44 15.72 -1.91
N VAL A 85 -0.41 16.52 -1.25
CA VAL A 85 -1.58 16.04 -0.51
C VAL A 85 -2.55 15.30 -1.43
N ASN A 86 -2.75 15.77 -2.68
CA ASN A 86 -3.64 15.12 -3.63
C ASN A 86 -3.18 13.69 -3.95
N ILE A 87 -1.88 13.51 -4.14
CA ILE A 87 -1.27 12.20 -4.39
C ILE A 87 -1.44 11.30 -3.16
N ALA A 88 -1.12 11.83 -1.98
CA ALA A 88 -1.22 11.07 -0.74
C ALA A 88 -2.67 10.62 -0.46
N VAL A 89 -3.67 11.50 -0.69
CA VAL A 89 -5.10 11.15 -0.52
C VAL A 89 -5.54 10.12 -1.55
N ALA A 90 -5.17 10.28 -2.83
CA ALA A 90 -5.50 9.29 -3.86
C ALA A 90 -4.93 7.91 -3.54
N LEU A 91 -3.65 7.85 -3.15
CA LEU A 91 -2.99 6.62 -2.76
C LEU A 91 -3.60 6.00 -1.49
N ALA A 92 -4.04 6.84 -0.54
CA ALA A 92 -4.77 6.35 0.64
C ALA A 92 -6.11 5.73 0.27
N ILE A 93 -6.88 6.34 -0.64
CA ILE A 93 -8.14 5.78 -1.16
C ILE A 93 -7.92 4.40 -1.78
N TYR A 94 -6.94 4.26 -2.67
CA TYR A 94 -6.60 2.98 -3.28
C TYR A 94 -6.14 1.95 -2.26
N SER A 95 -5.29 2.38 -1.32
CA SER A 95 -4.79 1.52 -0.26
C SER A 95 -5.92 1.00 0.62
N VAL A 96 -6.87 1.86 1.01
CA VAL A 96 -8.05 1.47 1.79
C VAL A 96 -8.90 0.47 1.02
N ALA A 97 -9.17 0.73 -0.28
CA ALA A 97 -9.99 -0.15 -1.10
C ALA A 97 -9.43 -1.58 -1.16
N LEU A 98 -8.11 -1.74 -1.28
CA LEU A 98 -7.44 -3.04 -1.31
C LEU A 98 -7.31 -3.67 0.08
N LEU A 99 -6.92 -2.88 1.11
CA LEU A 99 -6.70 -3.42 2.45
C LEU A 99 -7.99 -3.84 3.14
N VAL A 100 -9.11 -3.13 2.94
CA VAL A 100 -10.42 -3.55 3.46
C VAL A 100 -10.77 -4.95 2.96
N ARG A 101 -10.54 -5.24 1.67
CA ARG A 101 -10.72 -6.59 1.12
C ARG A 101 -9.82 -7.60 1.84
N SER A 102 -8.54 -7.28 2.02
CA SER A 102 -7.58 -8.17 2.70
C SER A 102 -7.97 -8.44 4.16
N VAL A 103 -8.52 -7.45 4.87
CA VAL A 103 -9.04 -7.62 6.23
C VAL A 103 -10.26 -8.55 6.23
N VAL A 104 -11.23 -8.33 5.33
CA VAL A 104 -12.43 -9.17 5.22
C VAL A 104 -12.04 -10.62 4.89
N ASP A 105 -11.15 -10.83 3.92
CA ASP A 105 -10.71 -12.16 3.50
C ASP A 105 -9.92 -12.85 4.63
N GLY A 106 -9.09 -12.09 5.36
CA GLY A 106 -8.39 -12.57 6.55
C GLY A 106 -9.35 -13.03 7.66
N LEU A 107 -10.38 -12.24 7.97
CA LEU A 107 -11.38 -12.61 8.97
C LEU A 107 -12.27 -13.80 8.53
N ARG A 108 -12.52 -13.92 7.23
CA ARG A 108 -13.23 -15.08 6.65
C ARG A 108 -12.40 -16.36 6.69
N SER A 109 -11.08 -16.26 6.61
CA SER A 109 -10.17 -17.41 6.64
C SER A 109 -10.09 -18.09 8.01
N VAL A 110 -10.57 -17.44 9.09
CA VAL A 110 -10.58 -18.00 10.44
C VAL A 110 -11.68 -19.08 10.53
N PRO A 111 -11.34 -20.36 10.87
CA PRO A 111 -12.30 -21.45 10.89
C PRO A 111 -13.47 -21.18 11.83
N PRO A 112 -14.72 -21.54 11.44
CA PRO A 112 -15.90 -21.38 12.31
C PRO A 112 -15.77 -22.09 13.66
N ALA A 113 -15.15 -23.26 13.69
CA ALA A 113 -14.90 -24.01 14.92
C ALA A 113 -14.08 -23.22 15.94
N VAL A 114 -13.05 -22.49 15.49
CA VAL A 114 -12.23 -21.63 16.36
C VAL A 114 -13.06 -20.51 16.96
N LYS A 115 -13.94 -19.88 16.16
CA LYS A 115 -14.84 -18.80 16.62
C LYS A 115 -15.85 -19.32 17.64
N GLN A 116 -16.40 -20.54 17.41
CA GLN A 116 -17.34 -21.21 18.33
C GLN A 116 -16.66 -21.57 19.65
N SER A 117 -15.46 -22.18 19.59
CA SER A 117 -14.68 -22.53 20.80
C SER A 117 -14.35 -21.29 21.63
N ALA A 118 -13.91 -20.19 20.98
CA ALA A 118 -13.65 -18.94 21.68
C ALA A 118 -14.91 -18.39 22.38
N SER A 119 -16.08 -18.50 21.73
CA SER A 119 -17.35 -18.09 22.36
C SER A 119 -17.73 -18.99 23.53
N ALA A 120 -17.51 -20.31 23.43
CA ALA A 120 -17.81 -21.28 24.48
C ALA A 120 -17.00 -21.06 25.77
N ILE A 121 -15.76 -20.59 25.66
CA ILE A 121 -14.90 -20.23 26.81
C ILE A 121 -15.08 -18.78 27.28
N GLY A 122 -16.15 -18.09 26.82
CA GLY A 122 -16.59 -16.80 27.36
C GLY A 122 -16.05 -15.54 26.66
N PHE A 123 -15.38 -15.65 25.50
CA PHE A 123 -15.01 -14.45 24.75
C PHE A 123 -16.26 -13.76 24.18
N GLY A 124 -16.51 -12.52 24.61
CA GLY A 124 -17.50 -11.63 23.97
C GLY A 124 -17.02 -11.20 22.57
N GLY A 125 -17.92 -10.66 21.74
CA GLY A 125 -17.66 -10.35 20.33
C GLY A 125 -16.40 -9.53 20.06
N PHE A 126 -16.17 -8.46 20.81
CA PHE A 126 -14.96 -7.62 20.68
C PHE A 126 -13.71 -8.34 21.19
N GLY A 127 -13.79 -9.01 22.33
CA GLY A 127 -12.67 -9.79 22.87
C GLY A 127 -12.24 -10.92 21.92
N ARG A 128 -13.22 -11.62 21.32
CA ARG A 128 -12.96 -12.64 20.29
C ARG A 128 -12.29 -12.05 19.05
N LEU A 129 -12.78 -10.89 18.56
CA LEU A 129 -12.15 -10.21 17.43
C LEU A 129 -10.67 -9.92 17.71
N VAL A 130 -10.38 -9.22 18.80
CA VAL A 130 -9.02 -8.70 19.05
C VAL A 130 -8.05 -9.81 19.47
N LYS A 131 -8.49 -10.77 20.29
CA LYS A 131 -7.61 -11.79 20.86
C LYS A 131 -7.54 -13.09 20.06
N VAL A 132 -8.49 -13.34 19.17
CA VAL A 132 -8.57 -14.61 18.42
C VAL A 132 -8.63 -14.38 16.90
N GLU A 133 -9.66 -13.67 16.42
CA GLU A 133 -9.90 -13.59 14.98
C GLU A 133 -8.83 -12.74 14.27
N LEU A 134 -8.54 -11.55 14.78
CA LEU A 134 -7.58 -10.64 14.16
C LEU A 134 -6.15 -11.21 14.14
N PRO A 135 -5.60 -11.77 15.24
CA PRO A 135 -4.29 -12.43 15.19
C PRO A 135 -4.21 -13.56 14.16
N LEU A 136 -5.28 -14.35 14.01
CA LEU A 136 -5.33 -15.43 13.02
C LEU A 136 -5.53 -14.94 11.58
N ALA A 137 -6.14 -13.75 11.40
CA ALA A 137 -6.32 -13.10 10.11
C ALA A 137 -5.05 -12.36 9.63
N MET A 138 -4.15 -11.99 10.55
CA MET A 138 -2.96 -11.17 10.26
C MET A 138 -2.10 -11.70 9.10
N PRO A 139 -1.85 -13.00 8.90
CA PRO A 139 -1.05 -13.46 7.76
C PRO A 139 -1.62 -13.02 6.40
N VAL A 140 -2.95 -13.02 6.25
CA VAL A 140 -3.64 -12.58 5.04
C VAL A 140 -3.58 -11.05 4.92
N ILE A 141 -3.77 -10.33 6.03
CA ILE A 141 -3.68 -8.87 6.08
C ILE A 141 -2.27 -8.40 5.70
N PHE A 142 -1.22 -9.05 6.22
CA PHE A 142 0.16 -8.75 5.84
C PHE A 142 0.44 -9.02 4.36
N ALA A 143 -0.12 -10.09 3.79
CA ALA A 143 0.00 -10.35 2.36
C ALA A 143 -0.62 -9.20 1.54
N GLY A 144 -1.82 -8.73 1.92
CA GLY A 144 -2.44 -7.56 1.32
C GLY A 144 -1.63 -6.28 1.50
N LEU A 145 -1.09 -6.05 2.70
CA LEU A 145 -0.25 -4.89 3.00
C LEU A 145 0.99 -4.82 2.09
N ARG A 146 1.64 -5.95 1.82
CA ARG A 146 2.78 -6.04 0.89
C ARG A 146 2.38 -5.63 -0.51
N VAL A 147 1.27 -6.16 -1.02
CA VAL A 147 0.76 -5.82 -2.36
C VAL A 147 0.47 -4.33 -2.45
N VAL A 148 -0.24 -3.76 -1.47
CA VAL A 148 -0.59 -2.33 -1.46
C VAL A 148 0.65 -1.46 -1.41
N THR A 149 1.65 -1.80 -0.59
CA THR A 149 2.88 -1.01 -0.47
C THR A 149 3.66 -0.98 -1.78
N VAL A 150 3.85 -2.14 -2.43
CA VAL A 150 4.53 -2.22 -3.73
C VAL A 150 3.76 -1.47 -4.81
N SER A 151 2.41 -1.59 -4.81
CA SER A 151 1.56 -0.85 -5.75
C SER A 151 1.66 0.67 -5.55
N ASN A 152 1.67 1.16 -4.31
CA ASN A 152 1.84 2.59 -4.04
C ASN A 152 3.20 3.11 -4.51
N ILE A 153 4.28 2.36 -4.28
CA ILE A 153 5.61 2.73 -4.79
C ILE A 153 5.58 2.87 -6.31
N ALA A 154 4.94 1.96 -7.03
CA ALA A 154 4.80 2.07 -8.48
C ALA A 154 3.94 3.29 -8.89
N LEU A 155 2.81 3.53 -8.21
CA LEU A 155 1.88 4.62 -8.52
C LEU A 155 2.47 6.02 -8.26
N VAL A 156 3.34 6.18 -7.25
CA VAL A 156 4.05 7.46 -7.01
C VAL A 156 4.89 7.87 -8.22
N SER A 157 5.47 6.92 -8.97
CA SER A 157 6.23 7.23 -10.18
C SER A 157 5.38 7.90 -11.26
N VAL A 158 4.07 7.55 -11.33
CA VAL A 158 3.12 8.14 -12.31
C VAL A 158 2.72 9.56 -11.90
N ALA A 159 2.80 9.90 -10.63
CA ALA A 159 2.41 11.21 -10.11
C ALA A 159 3.25 12.38 -10.65
N VAL A 160 4.40 12.11 -11.29
CA VAL A 160 5.20 13.14 -11.97
C VAL A 160 4.40 13.89 -13.04
N VAL A 161 3.46 13.25 -13.71
CA VAL A 161 2.61 13.85 -14.75
C VAL A 161 1.75 14.99 -14.20
N VAL A 162 1.44 14.97 -12.91
CA VAL A 162 0.70 16.03 -12.20
C VAL A 162 1.61 16.86 -11.29
N GLY A 163 2.92 16.90 -11.57
CA GLY A 163 3.88 17.68 -10.80
C GLY A 163 4.28 17.04 -9.45
N GLY A 164 3.99 15.77 -9.26
CA GLY A 164 4.18 15.07 -7.99
C GLY A 164 5.62 14.80 -7.57
N GLY A 165 6.60 15.08 -8.41
CA GLY A 165 8.02 14.91 -8.06
C GLY A 165 8.46 13.47 -7.85
N ALA A 166 9.25 13.26 -6.81
CA ALA A 166 9.82 11.99 -6.41
C ALA A 166 10.66 11.32 -7.51
N LEU A 167 10.89 10.01 -7.45
CA LEU A 167 11.68 9.28 -8.46
C LEU A 167 11.08 9.35 -9.87
N GLY A 168 9.79 9.67 -10.02
CA GLY A 168 9.16 9.92 -11.30
C GLY A 168 9.83 11.03 -12.11
N GLN A 169 10.42 12.06 -11.43
CA GLN A 169 11.16 13.13 -12.11
C GLN A 169 12.39 12.65 -12.89
N LEU A 170 12.98 11.52 -12.48
CA LEU A 170 14.09 10.93 -13.22
C LEU A 170 13.62 10.34 -14.57
N PHE A 171 12.40 9.78 -14.62
CA PHE A 171 11.81 9.31 -15.88
C PHE A 171 11.47 10.50 -16.79
N ASP A 172 10.82 11.53 -16.23
CA ASP A 172 10.49 12.75 -16.98
C ASP A 172 11.72 13.44 -17.55
N THR A 173 12.74 13.66 -16.70
CA THR A 173 14.02 14.26 -17.11
C THR A 173 14.69 13.44 -18.21
N GLY A 174 14.73 12.13 -18.06
CA GLY A 174 15.37 11.22 -19.01
C GLY A 174 14.64 11.19 -20.35
N PHE A 175 13.31 11.15 -20.33
CA PHE A 175 12.47 11.15 -21.51
C PHE A 175 12.58 12.47 -22.30
N ASN A 176 12.38 13.61 -21.60
CA ASN A 176 12.37 14.93 -22.24
C ASN A 176 13.76 15.35 -22.78
N ARG A 177 14.84 14.84 -22.20
CA ARG A 177 16.21 15.16 -22.62
C ARG A 177 16.87 14.09 -23.48
N ASN A 178 16.15 13.02 -23.84
CA ASN A 178 16.72 11.83 -24.48
C ASN A 178 17.98 11.31 -23.75
N PHE A 179 17.93 11.35 -22.41
CA PHE A 179 19.03 10.98 -21.55
C PHE A 179 18.73 9.73 -20.76
N PHE A 180 19.37 8.61 -21.13
CA PHE A 180 19.05 7.29 -20.63
C PHE A 180 19.41 7.08 -19.16
N THR A 181 20.47 7.69 -18.65
CA THR A 181 20.98 7.46 -17.30
C THR A 181 19.94 7.75 -16.20
N PRO A 182 19.23 8.90 -16.16
CA PRO A 182 18.19 9.11 -15.16
C PRO A 182 17.09 8.07 -15.18
N ILE A 183 16.69 7.59 -16.37
CA ILE A 183 15.64 6.58 -16.52
C ILE A 183 16.06 5.28 -15.80
N VAL A 184 17.28 4.81 -16.06
CA VAL A 184 17.80 3.59 -15.43
C VAL A 184 17.94 3.76 -13.93
N VAL A 185 18.47 4.90 -13.48
CA VAL A 185 18.61 5.19 -12.05
C VAL A 185 17.24 5.22 -11.37
N GLY A 186 16.25 5.89 -11.97
CA GLY A 186 14.88 5.94 -11.46
C GLY A 186 14.25 4.55 -11.35
N LEU A 187 14.41 3.73 -12.41
CA LEU A 187 13.90 2.35 -12.44
C LEU A 187 14.53 1.49 -11.34
N VAL A 188 15.86 1.49 -11.26
CA VAL A 188 16.60 0.68 -10.28
C VAL A 188 16.22 1.10 -8.85
N LEU A 189 16.16 2.40 -8.56
CA LEU A 189 15.82 2.89 -7.22
C LEU A 189 14.37 2.61 -6.85
N THR A 190 13.43 2.72 -7.78
CA THR A 190 12.02 2.35 -7.54
C THR A 190 11.88 0.88 -7.21
N LEU A 191 12.56 0.00 -7.97
CA LEU A 191 12.58 -1.45 -7.70
C LEU A 191 13.25 -1.77 -6.37
N LEU A 192 14.39 -1.15 -6.06
CA LEU A 192 15.07 -1.35 -4.78
C LEU A 192 14.20 -0.88 -3.61
N LEU A 193 13.54 0.27 -3.74
CA LEU A 193 12.63 0.77 -2.71
C LEU A 193 11.47 -0.20 -2.47
N ALA A 194 10.89 -0.75 -3.53
CA ALA A 194 9.82 -1.74 -3.43
C ALA A 194 10.30 -3.04 -2.75
N LEU A 195 11.49 -3.55 -3.12
CA LEU A 195 12.08 -4.73 -2.51
C LEU A 195 12.41 -4.51 -1.03
N VAL A 196 12.96 -3.36 -0.68
CA VAL A 196 13.29 -3.01 0.72
C VAL A 196 12.01 -2.89 1.54
N ALA A 197 10.99 -2.19 1.05
CA ALA A 197 9.72 -2.06 1.74
C ALA A 197 9.04 -3.43 1.95
N ASP A 198 9.02 -4.28 0.91
CA ASP A 198 8.49 -5.65 1.00
C ASP A 198 9.25 -6.50 2.01
N ALA A 199 10.59 -6.43 2.00
CA ALA A 199 11.43 -7.14 2.96
C ALA A 199 11.20 -6.68 4.41
N ILE A 200 11.04 -5.37 4.63
CA ILE A 200 10.74 -4.81 5.96
C ILE A 200 9.39 -5.36 6.47
N ILE A 201 8.35 -5.31 5.64
CA ILE A 201 7.01 -5.83 6.02
C ILE A 201 7.11 -7.33 6.32
N LEU A 202 7.85 -8.10 5.52
CA LEU A 202 8.05 -9.53 5.73
C LEU A 202 8.80 -9.81 7.05
N LEU A 203 9.81 -9.01 7.39
CA LEU A 203 10.53 -9.13 8.66
C LEU A 203 9.63 -8.81 9.86
N ILE A 204 8.83 -7.74 9.77
CA ILE A 204 7.82 -7.40 10.79
C ILE A 204 6.84 -8.56 10.94
N GLN A 205 6.29 -9.09 9.85
CA GLN A 205 5.39 -10.23 9.86
C GLN A 205 6.03 -11.45 10.56
N ARG A 206 7.28 -11.77 10.23
CA ARG A 206 8.00 -12.90 10.83
C ARG A 206 8.25 -12.72 12.33
N GLY A 207 8.48 -11.50 12.77
CA GLY A 207 8.69 -11.16 14.19
C GLY A 207 7.40 -11.16 15.00
N THR A 208 6.31 -10.67 14.42
CA THR A 208 5.01 -10.52 15.11
C THR A 208 4.13 -11.77 15.05
N LEU A 209 4.36 -12.67 14.07
CA LEU A 209 3.51 -13.86 13.85
C LEU A 209 4.32 -15.18 13.92
N PRO A 210 4.93 -15.53 15.07
CA PRO A 210 5.75 -16.73 15.18
C PRO A 210 4.94 -18.03 14.93
N TRP A 211 3.63 -18.02 15.21
CA TRP A 211 2.74 -19.17 14.98
C TRP A 211 2.47 -19.45 13.50
N ALA A 212 2.59 -18.47 12.61
CA ALA A 212 2.36 -18.66 11.19
C ALA A 212 3.47 -19.49 10.50
N LYS A 213 4.66 -19.60 11.12
CA LYS A 213 5.79 -20.39 10.60
C LYS A 213 5.54 -21.90 10.70
N ARG A 214 4.83 -22.38 11.72
CA ARG A 214 4.62 -23.82 11.98
C ARG A 214 3.72 -24.53 10.98
N ARG A 215 2.90 -23.81 10.20
CA ARG A 215 1.99 -24.39 9.20
C ARG A 215 2.65 -24.75 7.86
N ARG A 216 3.90 -24.37 7.61
CA ARG A 216 4.60 -24.66 6.34
C ARG A 216 5.38 -25.98 6.33
N THR A 217 5.49 -26.66 7.47
CA THR A 217 6.27 -27.90 7.64
C THR A 217 5.42 -29.13 7.95
N ALA A 218 4.11 -29.04 7.84
CA ALA A 218 3.15 -30.12 7.93
C ALA A 218 2.33 -30.16 6.63
#